data_c50689285fe5b5b2a72d66ab9be4637c
#
_entry.id   c50689285fe5b5b2a72d66ab9be4637c
#
_cell.length_a   1.000
_cell.length_b   1.000
_cell.length_c   1.000
_cell.angle_alpha   90.00
_cell.angle_beta   90.00
_cell.angle_gamma   90.00
#
_symmetry.space_group_name_H-M   'P 1'
#
loop_
_entity.id
_entity.type
_entity.pdbx_description
1 polymer ?
#
loop_
_entity_poly.entity_id
_entity_poly.type
_entity_poly.pdbx_seq_one_letter_code
_entity_poly.pdbx_strand_id
1 'polypeptide(L)'
;MKQKVKVTKRMNILIKNSSELKNYVTKIIVISILLNFVWEMVQMPLYENFSFSGTTTVFCLLASLGDAMMILIIYFIGSALFKSYSWFLKFNLKTIIYISLAGLILSVSGELIALNLNLWNYSSLMPKLIFTSIGLSPVLQMIILPILTFMITGALIKSVKKM
;
A
#
# COMPACT_ATOMS: atom_id res chain seq x y z
N MET A 1 1.57 32.86 -33.61
CA MET A 1 2.47 31.70 -33.60
C MET A 1 2.94 31.30 -32.20
N LYS A 2 3.45 32.19 -31.35
CA LYS A 2 3.97 31.91 -29.98
C LYS A 2 2.92 31.30 -29.02
N GLN A 3 1.66 31.69 -29.10
CA GLN A 3 0.59 31.22 -28.22
C GLN A 3 0.20 29.74 -28.52
N LYS A 4 0.15 29.36 -29.78
CA LYS A 4 -0.13 27.96 -30.21
C LYS A 4 0.96 27.01 -29.75
N VAL A 5 2.23 27.42 -29.84
CA VAL A 5 3.39 26.64 -29.35
C VAL A 5 3.34 26.45 -27.83
N LYS A 6 2.96 27.50 -27.07
CA LYS A 6 2.83 27.43 -25.61
C LYS A 6 1.72 26.45 -25.16
N VAL A 7 0.58 26.47 -25.86
CA VAL A 7 -0.56 25.55 -25.59
C VAL A 7 -0.16 24.10 -25.87
N THR A 8 0.48 23.83 -27.02
CA THR A 8 0.93 22.47 -27.38
C THR A 8 1.95 21.93 -26.38
N LYS A 9 2.93 22.76 -25.94
CA LYS A 9 3.92 22.37 -24.93
C LYS A 9 3.26 22.02 -23.59
N ARG A 10 2.27 22.82 -23.14
CA ARG A 10 1.52 22.56 -21.90
C ARG A 10 0.71 21.27 -21.99
N MET A 11 0.06 21.03 -23.13
CA MET A 11 -0.72 19.81 -23.38
C MET A 11 0.17 18.55 -23.35
N ASN A 12 1.34 18.60 -24.00
CA ASN A 12 2.29 17.48 -23.97
C ASN A 12 2.83 17.16 -22.56
N ILE A 13 3.05 18.19 -21.72
CA ILE A 13 3.45 18.01 -20.32
C ILE A 13 2.32 17.32 -19.53
N LEU A 14 1.07 17.73 -19.71
CA LEU A 14 -0.08 17.15 -19.02
C LEU A 14 -0.28 15.68 -19.42
N ILE A 15 -0.19 15.36 -20.71
CA ILE A 15 -0.31 13.98 -21.22
C ILE A 15 0.82 13.11 -20.66
N LYS A 16 2.06 13.59 -20.65
CA LYS A 16 3.20 12.88 -20.07
C LYS A 16 3.00 12.62 -18.58
N ASN A 17 2.59 13.61 -17.82
CA ASN A 17 2.33 13.47 -16.38
C ASN A 17 1.21 12.46 -16.09
N SER A 18 0.16 12.43 -16.90
CA SER A 18 -0.95 11.48 -16.78
C SER A 18 -0.50 10.05 -17.06
N SER A 19 0.30 9.82 -18.09
CA SER A 19 0.82 8.49 -18.42
C SER A 19 1.80 7.96 -17.38
N GLU A 20 2.66 8.82 -16.83
CA GLU A 20 3.57 8.45 -15.73
C GLU A 20 2.78 8.09 -14.45
N LEU A 21 1.78 8.90 -14.08
CA LEU A 21 0.92 8.62 -12.94
C LEU A 21 0.22 7.26 -13.09
N LYS A 22 -0.37 6.99 -14.26
CA LYS A 22 -1.02 5.70 -14.55
C LYS A 22 -0.06 4.53 -14.37
N ASN A 23 1.16 4.63 -14.90
CA ASN A 23 2.21 3.62 -14.75
C ASN A 23 2.60 3.41 -13.27
N TYR A 24 2.73 4.48 -12.47
CA TYR A 24 3.04 4.38 -11.03
C TYR A 24 1.92 3.67 -10.28
N VAL A 25 0.67 4.11 -10.45
CA VAL A 25 -0.50 3.54 -9.78
C VAL A 25 -0.68 2.07 -10.13
N THR A 26 -0.59 1.69 -11.42
CA THR A 26 -0.71 0.29 -11.84
C THR A 26 0.35 -0.59 -11.19
N LYS A 27 1.62 -0.16 -11.16
CA LYS A 27 2.70 -0.95 -10.54
C LYS A 27 2.52 -1.05 -9.02
N ILE A 28 2.15 0.04 -8.36
CA ILE A 28 1.86 0.04 -6.92
C ILE A 28 0.75 -0.96 -6.61
N ILE A 29 -0.37 -0.93 -7.36
CA ILE A 29 -1.49 -1.86 -7.15
C ILE A 29 -1.03 -3.32 -7.30
N VAL A 30 -0.37 -3.65 -8.41
CA VAL A 30 0.03 -5.05 -8.68
C VAL A 30 0.99 -5.56 -7.61
N ILE A 31 2.02 -4.76 -7.28
CA ILE A 31 3.03 -5.16 -6.28
C ILE A 31 2.41 -5.26 -4.89
N SER A 32 1.56 -4.29 -4.50
CA SER A 32 0.92 -4.34 -3.19
C SER A 32 -0.03 -5.52 -3.04
N ILE A 33 -0.84 -5.86 -4.06
CA ILE A 33 -1.70 -7.05 -4.00
C ILE A 33 -0.86 -8.32 -3.82
N LEU A 34 0.22 -8.48 -4.58
CA LEU A 34 1.07 -9.66 -4.49
C LEU A 34 1.73 -9.79 -3.11
N LEU A 35 2.30 -8.71 -2.59
CA LEU A 35 2.96 -8.73 -1.28
C LEU A 35 1.96 -8.94 -0.14
N ASN A 36 0.82 -8.26 -0.16
CA ASN A 36 -0.20 -8.42 0.86
C ASN A 36 -0.82 -9.82 0.79
N PHE A 37 -1.08 -10.37 -0.38
CA PHE A 37 -1.61 -11.73 -0.50
C PHE A 37 -0.69 -12.78 0.13
N VAL A 38 0.62 -12.68 -0.10
CA VAL A 38 1.60 -13.56 0.56
C VAL A 38 1.55 -13.38 2.07
N TRP A 39 1.48 -12.15 2.56
CA TRP A 39 1.40 -11.87 3.99
C TRP A 39 0.11 -12.42 4.60
N GLU A 40 -1.04 -12.19 3.96
CA GLU A 40 -2.35 -12.71 4.38
C GLU A 40 -2.34 -14.23 4.51
N MET A 41 -1.78 -14.93 3.53
CA MET A 41 -1.65 -16.38 3.58
C MET A 41 -0.74 -16.86 4.73
N VAL A 42 0.35 -16.14 5.02
CA VAL A 42 1.28 -16.50 6.09
C VAL A 42 0.71 -16.21 7.47
N GLN A 43 -0.03 -15.10 7.64
CA GLN A 43 -0.62 -14.74 8.94
C GLN A 43 -1.94 -15.45 9.24
N MET A 44 -2.53 -16.14 8.29
CA MET A 44 -3.82 -16.83 8.40
C MET A 44 -3.97 -17.68 9.67
N PRO A 45 -2.94 -18.47 10.15
CA PRO A 45 -3.04 -19.24 11.39
C PRO A 45 -3.24 -18.42 12.66
N LEU A 46 -3.05 -17.10 12.58
CA LEU A 46 -3.22 -16.18 13.71
C LEU A 46 -4.69 -15.77 13.93
N TYR A 47 -5.59 -16.18 13.02
CA TYR A 47 -7.03 -15.88 13.12
C TYR A 47 -7.79 -17.16 13.52
N GLU A 48 -8.98 -16.97 14.15
CA GLU A 48 -9.84 -18.10 14.52
C GLU A 48 -10.43 -18.80 13.29
N ASN A 49 -10.79 -20.06 13.45
CA ASN A 49 -11.40 -20.89 12.41
C ASN A 49 -10.54 -21.04 11.14
N PHE A 50 -9.24 -20.98 11.30
CA PHE A 50 -8.31 -21.19 10.20
C PHE A 50 -8.49 -22.59 9.58
N SER A 51 -8.67 -22.62 8.25
CA SER A 51 -8.56 -23.81 7.43
C SER A 51 -8.04 -23.45 6.05
N PHE A 52 -7.13 -24.23 5.50
CA PHE A 52 -6.72 -24.09 4.11
C PHE A 52 -7.86 -24.57 3.21
N SER A 53 -8.66 -23.63 2.73
CA SER A 53 -9.80 -23.88 1.84
C SER A 53 -9.86 -22.81 0.73
N GLY A 54 -10.59 -23.12 -0.33
CA GLY A 54 -10.82 -22.13 -1.39
C GLY A 54 -11.50 -20.84 -0.87
N THR A 55 -12.43 -20.99 0.08
CA THR A 55 -13.12 -19.85 0.70
C THR A 55 -12.14 -18.95 1.46
N THR A 56 -11.23 -19.53 2.23
CA THR A 56 -10.21 -18.78 2.99
C THR A 56 -9.22 -18.08 2.05
N THR A 57 -8.83 -18.75 0.95
CA THR A 57 -7.97 -18.11 -0.08
C THR A 57 -8.64 -16.90 -0.72
N VAL A 58 -9.93 -16.98 -1.04
CA VAL A 58 -10.71 -15.84 -1.56
C VAL A 58 -10.77 -14.71 -0.51
N PHE A 59 -10.96 -15.04 0.77
CA PHE A 59 -10.97 -14.05 1.84
C PHE A 59 -9.62 -13.33 1.95
N CYS A 60 -8.49 -14.05 1.92
CA CYS A 60 -7.15 -13.46 1.90
C CYS A 60 -6.93 -12.56 0.67
N LEU A 61 -7.47 -12.93 -0.48
CA LEU A 61 -7.39 -12.09 -1.68
C LEU A 61 -8.18 -10.78 -1.50
N LEU A 62 -9.39 -10.85 -0.94
CA LEU A 62 -10.20 -9.66 -0.66
C LEU A 62 -9.54 -8.75 0.38
N ALA A 63 -8.96 -9.32 1.46
CA ALA A 63 -8.17 -8.57 2.44
C ALA A 63 -6.99 -7.86 1.76
N SER A 64 -6.24 -8.56 0.92
CA SER A 64 -5.10 -7.99 0.17
C SER A 64 -5.50 -6.85 -0.77
N LEU A 65 -6.71 -6.89 -1.34
CA LEU A 65 -7.25 -5.77 -2.12
C LEU A 65 -7.53 -4.56 -1.23
N GLY A 66 -8.08 -4.77 -0.03
CA GLY A 66 -8.28 -3.72 0.97
C GLY A 66 -6.97 -3.06 1.38
N ASP A 67 -5.94 -3.86 1.67
CA ASP A 67 -4.60 -3.37 2.02
C ASP A 67 -3.94 -2.61 0.86
N ALA A 68 -4.10 -3.09 -0.37
CA ALA A 68 -3.62 -2.38 -1.55
C ALA A 68 -4.29 -1.00 -1.71
N MET A 69 -5.57 -0.89 -1.38
CA MET A 69 -6.26 0.41 -1.34
C MET A 69 -5.69 1.32 -0.25
N MET A 70 -5.37 0.81 0.93
CA MET A 70 -4.71 1.58 1.99
C MET A 70 -3.32 2.08 1.53
N ILE A 71 -2.54 1.25 0.83
CA ILE A 71 -1.24 1.66 0.26
C ILE A 71 -1.41 2.75 -0.82
N LEU A 72 -2.47 2.68 -1.63
CA LEU A 72 -2.81 3.74 -2.56
C LEU A 72 -3.19 5.06 -1.86
N ILE A 73 -3.91 4.99 -0.76
CA ILE A 73 -4.22 6.17 0.07
C ILE A 73 -2.92 6.80 0.57
N ILE A 74 -1.97 6.00 1.09
CA ILE A 74 -0.63 6.48 1.48
C ILE A 74 0.07 7.14 0.29
N TYR A 75 0.02 6.54 -0.90
CA TYR A 75 0.62 7.11 -2.11
C TYR A 75 0.04 8.48 -2.47
N PHE A 76 -1.29 8.62 -2.50
CA PHE A 76 -1.93 9.88 -2.90
C PHE A 76 -1.76 10.98 -1.85
N ILE A 77 -1.87 10.66 -0.55
CA ILE A 77 -1.58 11.62 0.53
C ILE A 77 -0.12 12.07 0.44
N GLY A 78 0.82 11.13 0.26
CA GLY A 78 2.24 11.45 0.04
C GLY A 78 2.45 12.33 -1.20
N SER A 79 1.72 12.07 -2.29
CA SER A 79 1.80 12.90 -3.50
C SER A 79 1.36 14.35 -3.26
N ALA A 80 0.35 14.55 -2.43
CA ALA A 80 -0.11 15.88 -2.02
C ALA A 80 0.90 16.57 -1.07
N LEU A 81 1.39 15.87 -0.05
CA LEU A 81 2.34 16.40 0.94
C LEU A 81 3.68 16.79 0.31
N PHE A 82 4.24 15.91 -0.52
CA PHE A 82 5.53 16.16 -1.19
C PHE A 82 5.38 16.90 -2.52
N LYS A 83 4.15 17.26 -2.91
CA LYS A 83 3.83 17.97 -4.17
C LYS A 83 4.42 17.33 -5.42
N SER A 84 4.45 15.99 -5.45
CA SER A 84 5.05 15.20 -6.53
C SER A 84 4.48 13.79 -6.59
N TYR A 85 4.03 13.34 -7.76
CA TYR A 85 3.63 11.94 -7.97
C TYR A 85 4.80 10.94 -7.91
N SER A 86 6.03 11.42 -8.07
CA SER A 86 7.25 10.61 -8.05
C SER A 86 8.01 10.69 -6.71
N TRP A 87 7.38 11.16 -5.65
CA TRP A 87 8.02 11.37 -4.34
C TRP A 87 8.69 10.11 -3.78
N PHE A 88 8.07 8.97 -3.98
CA PHE A 88 8.57 7.66 -3.51
C PHE A 88 9.83 7.18 -4.25
N LEU A 89 10.20 7.77 -5.40
CA LEU A 89 11.46 7.45 -6.09
C LEU A 89 12.69 7.99 -5.36
N LYS A 90 12.52 8.98 -4.47
CA LYS A 90 13.57 9.56 -3.61
C LYS A 90 13.39 9.03 -2.19
N PHE A 91 13.85 7.79 -1.97
CA PHE A 91 13.79 7.17 -0.65
C PHE A 91 14.75 7.86 0.31
N ASN A 92 14.24 8.45 1.37
CA ASN A 92 15.00 9.08 2.45
C ASN A 92 14.26 8.90 3.78
N LEU A 93 14.90 9.30 4.88
CA LEU A 93 14.34 9.12 6.21
C LEU A 93 12.95 9.76 6.38
N LYS A 94 12.71 10.94 5.77
CA LYS A 94 11.41 11.63 5.85
C LYS A 94 10.30 10.83 5.18
N THR A 95 10.57 10.24 4.01
CA THR A 95 9.60 9.41 3.29
C THR A 95 9.34 8.11 4.03
N ILE A 96 10.35 7.47 4.63
CA ILE A 96 10.19 6.26 5.44
C ILE A 96 9.32 6.55 6.66
N ILE A 97 9.64 7.60 7.44
CA ILE A 97 8.85 7.99 8.61
C ILE A 97 7.39 8.27 8.21
N TYR A 98 7.17 9.00 7.12
CA TYR A 98 5.83 9.28 6.62
C TYR A 98 5.06 7.98 6.31
N ILE A 99 5.66 7.07 5.53
CA ILE A 99 5.03 5.80 5.15
C ILE A 99 4.69 4.97 6.40
N SER A 100 5.64 4.84 7.34
CA SER A 100 5.45 4.06 8.56
C SER A 100 4.36 4.62 9.46
N LEU A 101 4.33 5.94 9.65
CA LEU A 101 3.28 6.60 10.45
C LEU A 101 1.90 6.50 9.78
N ALA A 102 1.81 6.72 8.48
CA ALA A 102 0.57 6.59 7.75
C ALA A 102 0.06 5.14 7.78
N GLY A 103 0.94 4.16 7.57
CA GLY A 103 0.63 2.73 7.67
C GLY A 103 0.15 2.34 9.07
N LEU A 104 0.84 2.79 10.12
CA LEU A 104 0.44 2.57 11.51
C LEU A 104 -0.96 3.13 11.79
N ILE A 105 -1.24 4.37 11.40
CA ILE A 105 -2.55 5.00 11.63
C ILE A 105 -3.66 4.24 10.90
N LEU A 106 -3.45 3.91 9.63
CA LEU A 106 -4.45 3.20 8.82
C LEU A 106 -4.70 1.79 9.37
N SER A 107 -3.62 1.06 9.74
CA SER A 107 -3.76 -0.28 10.28
C SER A 107 -4.50 -0.28 11.62
N VAL A 108 -4.09 0.55 12.57
CA VAL A 108 -4.74 0.63 13.89
C VAL A 108 -6.21 1.02 13.74
N SER A 109 -6.52 1.98 12.87
CA SER A 109 -7.91 2.39 12.61
C SER A 109 -8.72 1.27 11.95
N GLY A 110 -8.14 0.59 10.96
CA GLY A 110 -8.77 -0.54 10.26
C GLY A 110 -9.06 -1.70 11.20
N GLU A 111 -8.09 -2.09 12.04
CA GLU A 111 -8.25 -3.16 13.03
C GLU A 111 -9.30 -2.83 14.08
N LEU A 112 -9.33 -1.60 14.58
CA LEU A 112 -10.38 -1.17 15.52
C LEU A 112 -11.77 -1.26 14.90
N ILE A 113 -11.93 -0.83 13.65
CA ILE A 113 -13.21 -0.93 12.94
C ILE A 113 -13.59 -2.40 12.74
N ALA A 114 -12.68 -3.23 12.28
CA ALA A 114 -12.94 -4.63 12.00
C ALA A 114 -13.32 -5.44 13.26
N LEU A 115 -12.61 -5.23 14.36
CA LEU A 115 -12.92 -5.88 15.64
C LEU A 115 -14.26 -5.43 16.20
N ASN A 116 -14.60 -4.12 16.12
CA ASN A 116 -15.90 -3.61 16.56
C ASN A 116 -17.06 -4.14 15.71
N LEU A 117 -16.82 -4.41 14.42
CA LEU A 117 -17.81 -4.98 13.51
C LEU A 117 -17.83 -6.51 13.52
N ASN A 118 -16.97 -7.15 14.34
CA ASN A 118 -16.80 -8.62 14.39
C ASN A 118 -16.54 -9.25 13.02
N LEU A 119 -15.72 -8.58 12.17
CA LEU A 119 -15.37 -9.10 10.85
C LEU A 119 -14.44 -10.32 10.94
N TRP A 120 -13.60 -10.37 11.98
CA TRP A 120 -12.74 -11.51 12.33
C TRP A 120 -12.39 -11.51 13.81
N ASN A 121 -11.95 -12.68 14.29
CA ASN A 121 -11.42 -12.89 15.63
C ASN A 121 -9.99 -13.41 15.54
N TYR A 122 -9.18 -13.09 16.55
CA TYR A 122 -7.81 -13.60 16.64
C TYR A 122 -7.76 -14.90 17.42
N SER A 123 -6.97 -15.84 16.93
CA SER A 123 -6.61 -17.04 17.71
C SER A 123 -5.71 -16.66 18.90
N SER A 124 -5.53 -17.61 19.81
CA SER A 124 -4.59 -17.46 20.94
C SER A 124 -3.12 -17.26 20.51
N LEU A 125 -2.80 -17.58 19.26
CA LEU A 125 -1.46 -17.41 18.70
C LEU A 125 -1.15 -15.99 18.23
N MET A 126 -2.17 -15.11 18.09
CA MET A 126 -1.96 -13.73 17.62
C MET A 126 -1.27 -12.90 18.70
N PRO A 127 -0.02 -12.46 18.46
CA PRO A 127 0.60 -11.47 19.35
C PRO A 127 -0.17 -10.15 19.24
N LYS A 128 -0.48 -9.55 20.39
CA LYS A 128 -1.24 -8.29 20.46
C LYS A 128 -0.33 -7.13 20.81
N LEU A 129 -0.71 -5.93 20.36
CA LEU A 129 -0.08 -4.71 20.82
C LEU A 129 -0.32 -4.52 22.33
N ILE A 130 0.70 -4.08 23.04
CA ILE A 130 0.67 -3.89 24.49
C ILE A 130 -0.52 -3.00 24.88
N PHE A 131 -1.31 -3.47 25.86
CA PHE A 131 -2.51 -2.80 26.38
C PHE A 131 -3.66 -2.63 25.38
N THR A 132 -3.69 -3.41 24.28
CA THR A 132 -4.78 -3.35 23.29
C THR A 132 -5.27 -4.75 22.90
N SER A 133 -6.44 -4.81 22.22
CA SER A 133 -6.91 -6.02 21.56
C SER A 133 -6.42 -6.18 20.13
N ILE A 134 -5.61 -5.24 19.61
CA ILE A 134 -5.18 -5.17 18.22
C ILE A 134 -4.05 -6.17 17.97
N GLY A 135 -4.17 -6.94 16.89
CA GLY A 135 -3.13 -7.88 16.45
C GLY A 135 -1.87 -7.17 15.96
N LEU A 136 -0.70 -7.68 16.36
CA LEU A 136 0.58 -7.11 15.95
C LEU A 136 0.88 -7.38 14.48
N SER A 137 0.47 -8.55 13.94
CA SER A 137 0.77 -8.95 12.56
C SER A 137 0.19 -7.97 11.53
N PRO A 138 -1.11 -7.59 11.53
CA PRO A 138 -1.65 -6.63 10.58
C PRO A 138 -1.03 -5.23 10.73
N VAL A 139 -0.61 -4.84 11.94
CA VAL A 139 0.09 -3.57 12.15
C VAL A 139 1.47 -3.58 11.51
N LEU A 140 2.24 -4.64 11.70
CA LEU A 140 3.56 -4.81 11.07
C LEU A 140 3.43 -4.89 9.54
N GLN A 141 2.40 -5.56 9.02
CA GLN A 141 2.08 -5.61 7.61
C GLN A 141 2.01 -4.21 7.00
N MET A 142 1.19 -3.33 7.59
CA MET A 142 0.97 -1.97 7.07
C MET A 142 2.13 -1.00 7.35
N ILE A 143 3.09 -1.35 8.19
CA ILE A 143 4.34 -0.61 8.34
C ILE A 143 5.37 -1.06 7.29
N ILE A 144 5.50 -2.37 7.06
CA ILE A 144 6.56 -2.97 6.26
C ILE A 144 6.20 -2.98 4.77
N LEU A 145 5.00 -3.49 4.42
CA LEU A 145 4.66 -3.74 3.02
C LEU A 145 4.50 -2.47 2.16
N PRO A 146 4.01 -1.33 2.65
CA PRO A 146 4.04 -0.10 1.87
C PRO A 146 5.47 0.34 1.52
N ILE A 147 6.42 0.20 2.46
CA ILE A 147 7.84 0.50 2.23
C ILE A 147 8.37 -0.38 1.10
N LEU A 148 8.18 -1.71 1.20
CA LEU A 148 8.61 -2.66 0.17
C LEU A 148 7.94 -2.40 -1.17
N THR A 149 6.64 -2.11 -1.19
CA THR A 149 5.89 -1.79 -2.41
C THR A 149 6.50 -0.59 -3.13
N PHE A 150 6.78 0.51 -2.42
CA PHE A 150 7.36 1.71 -3.03
C PHE A 150 8.82 1.50 -3.45
N MET A 151 9.60 0.73 -2.69
CA MET A 151 10.99 0.38 -3.07
C MET A 151 11.03 -0.44 -4.35
N ILE A 152 10.26 -1.51 -4.43
CA ILE A 152 10.22 -2.40 -5.61
C ILE A 152 9.69 -1.62 -6.82
N THR A 153 8.58 -0.88 -6.65
CA THR A 153 8.03 -0.03 -7.72
C THR A 153 9.08 0.96 -8.24
N GLY A 154 9.79 1.61 -7.33
CA GLY A 154 10.84 2.57 -7.67
C GLY A 154 12.01 1.93 -8.44
N ALA A 155 12.43 0.72 -8.04
CA ALA A 155 13.48 -0.03 -8.72
C ALA A 155 13.06 -0.40 -10.15
N LEU A 156 11.83 -0.92 -10.35
CA LEU A 156 11.29 -1.27 -11.65
C LEU A 156 11.18 -0.07 -12.60
N ILE A 157 10.78 1.10 -12.08
CA ILE A 157 10.69 2.32 -12.89
C ILE A 157 12.06 2.80 -13.33
N LYS A 158 13.05 2.73 -12.43
CA LYS A 158 14.42 3.15 -12.73
C LYS A 158 15.11 2.21 -13.73
N SER A 159 14.85 0.90 -13.67
CA SER A 159 15.43 -0.07 -14.62
C SER A 159 14.93 0.16 -16.04
N VAL A 160 13.62 0.38 -16.22
CA VAL A 160 13.02 0.67 -17.55
C VAL A 160 13.54 1.97 -18.16
N LYS A 161 13.89 2.98 -17.36
CA LYS A 161 14.45 4.25 -17.88
C LYS A 161 15.92 4.16 -18.29
N LYS A 162 16.61 3.06 -17.95
CA LYS A 162 18.03 2.85 -18.32
C LYS A 162 18.22 2.04 -19.62
N MET A 163 17.16 1.37 -20.07
CA MET A 163 17.11 0.70 -21.38
C MET A 163 16.65 1.68 -22.47
#